data_de18f6c17f0f8cea021e33a7877680cd
#
_entry.id   de18f6c17f0f8cea021e33a7877680cd
#
_cell.length_a   1.000
_cell.length_b   1.000
_cell.length_c   1.000
_cell.angle_alpha   90.00
_cell.angle_beta   90.00
_cell.angle_gamma   90.00
#
_symmetry.space_group_name_H-M   'P 1'
#
loop_
_entity.id
_entity.type
_entity.pdbx_description
1 polymer ?
#
loop_
_entity_poly.entity_id
_entity_poly.type
_entity_poly.pdbx_seq_one_letter_code
_entity_poly.pdbx_strand_id
1 'polypeptide(L)'
;MCIRDRRFVLEGSGATTIVDGKPCPMEEGDLILTPAWTWHEHVHRGAVPIVWLDVLDVPLQHYLGTGAFQPGPVAELPETVPDAAFAVANVVPDTSYATRDYSPVFRYPYATVAAAVAAAPPARDGSRRVRYVNPLTGGSSMAMIDCFLVQLDPGAGTLPFRTSASSVCCVVEGSGESQVGNETIRWSRGDIFTLPQGNRIVHRSIGGTARLFQVSDRDVYARLGLLKEEYGNIAA
;
A
#
# COMPACT_ATOMS: atom_id res chain seq x y z
N MET A 1 -17.18 -10.71 0.82
CA MET A 1 -16.14 -11.34 -0.04
C MET A 1 -14.94 -11.71 0.79
N CYS A 2 -14.29 -12.86 0.60
CA CYS A 2 -13.11 -13.25 1.38
C CYS A 2 -11.80 -12.60 0.89
N ILE A 3 -11.83 -11.90 -0.22
CA ILE A 3 -10.68 -11.24 -0.84
C ILE A 3 -10.30 -10.00 -0.03
N ARG A 4 -9.01 -9.84 0.22
CA ARG A 4 -8.45 -8.60 0.77
C ARG A 4 -8.13 -7.66 -0.38
N ASP A 5 -8.66 -6.47 -0.31
CA ASP A 5 -8.49 -5.48 -1.35
C ASP A 5 -7.98 -4.15 -0.77
N ARG A 6 -7.09 -3.52 -1.51
CA ARG A 6 -6.53 -2.20 -1.24
C ARG A 6 -6.69 -1.35 -2.48
N ARG A 7 -7.33 -0.21 -2.34
CA ARG A 7 -7.52 0.75 -3.43
C ARG A 7 -6.59 1.92 -3.25
N PHE A 8 -5.70 2.10 -4.19
CA PHE A 8 -4.85 3.27 -4.24
C PHE A 8 -5.36 4.21 -5.34
N VAL A 9 -5.76 5.42 -4.96
CA VAL A 9 -6.35 6.39 -5.90
C VAL A 9 -5.26 7.01 -6.76
N LEU A 10 -5.33 6.78 -8.07
CA LEU A 10 -4.36 7.25 -9.05
C LEU A 10 -4.68 8.65 -9.53
N GLU A 11 -5.97 8.94 -9.74
CA GLU A 11 -6.44 10.18 -10.36
C GLU A 11 -7.87 10.48 -9.96
N GLY A 12 -8.18 11.76 -9.77
CA GLY A 12 -9.53 12.25 -9.54
C GLY A 12 -9.96 12.24 -8.07
N SER A 13 -11.22 12.57 -7.86
CA SER A 13 -11.85 12.68 -6.54
C SER A 13 -13.38 12.60 -6.63
N GLY A 14 -14.07 12.63 -5.47
CA GLY A 14 -15.54 12.66 -5.42
C GLY A 14 -16.23 11.30 -5.35
N ALA A 15 -15.46 10.22 -5.31
CA ALA A 15 -15.97 8.91 -4.93
C ALA A 15 -15.82 8.67 -3.42
N THR A 16 -16.62 7.75 -2.90
CA THR A 16 -16.54 7.26 -1.52
C THR A 16 -16.66 5.74 -1.56
N THR A 17 -15.71 5.05 -0.97
CA THR A 17 -15.86 3.64 -0.62
C THR A 17 -16.47 3.58 0.77
N ILE A 18 -17.56 2.86 0.95
CA ILE A 18 -18.21 2.64 2.24
C ILE A 18 -17.86 1.22 2.68
N VAL A 19 -17.17 1.07 3.82
CA VAL A 19 -16.71 -0.23 4.34
C VAL A 19 -17.34 -0.50 5.69
N ASP A 20 -18.16 -1.54 5.79
CA ASP A 20 -18.97 -1.84 6.98
C ASP A 20 -19.73 -0.61 7.50
N GLY A 21 -20.32 0.17 6.59
CA GLY A 21 -21.04 1.42 6.89
C GLY A 21 -20.15 2.65 7.13
N LYS A 22 -18.83 2.50 7.21
CA LYS A 22 -17.89 3.60 7.43
C LYS A 22 -17.50 4.25 6.09
N PRO A 23 -17.82 5.54 5.88
CA PRO A 23 -17.49 6.24 4.64
C PRO A 23 -16.00 6.59 4.60
N CYS A 24 -15.36 6.23 3.50
CA CYS A 24 -13.98 6.56 3.17
C CYS A 24 -13.96 7.40 1.88
N PRO A 25 -13.99 8.74 1.97
CA PRO A 25 -13.83 9.60 0.81
C PRO A 25 -12.51 9.29 0.10
N MET A 26 -12.53 9.33 -1.24
CA MET A 26 -11.38 8.97 -2.07
C MET A 26 -10.82 10.22 -2.73
N GLU A 27 -9.57 10.51 -2.43
CA GLU A 27 -8.78 11.59 -3.02
C GLU A 27 -7.50 11.02 -3.62
N GLU A 28 -6.91 11.70 -4.59
CA GLU A 28 -5.69 11.26 -5.27
C GLU A 28 -4.56 10.96 -4.27
N GLY A 29 -3.96 9.78 -4.41
CA GLY A 29 -2.89 9.28 -3.55
C GLY A 29 -3.36 8.58 -2.26
N ASP A 30 -4.66 8.60 -1.95
CA ASP A 30 -5.19 7.90 -0.78
C ASP A 30 -5.11 6.38 -0.95
N LEU A 31 -4.83 5.69 0.16
CA LEU A 31 -5.00 4.25 0.26
C LEU A 31 -6.27 3.94 1.05
N ILE A 32 -7.17 3.19 0.44
CA ILE A 32 -8.40 2.69 1.05
C ILE A 32 -8.31 1.19 1.25
N LEU A 33 -8.69 0.68 2.42
CA LEU A 33 -8.74 -0.73 2.72
C LEU A 33 -10.18 -1.26 2.64
N THR A 34 -10.36 -2.39 1.98
CA THR A 34 -11.57 -3.22 2.06
C THR A 34 -11.17 -4.62 2.51
N PRO A 35 -11.10 -4.84 3.83
CA PRO A 35 -10.63 -6.10 4.38
C PRO A 35 -11.53 -7.28 4.00
N ALA A 36 -10.97 -8.49 4.07
CA ALA A 36 -11.75 -9.71 3.87
C ALA A 36 -12.95 -9.77 4.82
N TRP A 37 -14.08 -10.23 4.31
CA TRP A 37 -15.34 -10.36 5.05
C TRP A 37 -15.96 -9.04 5.53
N THR A 38 -15.54 -7.89 4.98
CA THR A 38 -16.24 -6.63 5.16
C THR A 38 -17.26 -6.41 4.03
N TRP A 39 -18.35 -5.78 4.35
CA TRP A 39 -19.31 -5.28 3.37
C TRP A 39 -18.80 -3.96 2.81
N HIS A 40 -18.80 -3.81 1.50
CA HIS A 40 -18.41 -2.54 0.90
C HIS A 40 -19.16 -2.24 -0.37
N GLU A 41 -19.31 -0.96 -0.61
CA GLU A 41 -19.89 -0.39 -1.82
C GLU A 41 -19.13 0.87 -2.25
N HIS A 42 -19.34 1.27 -3.49
CA HIS A 42 -18.73 2.48 -4.05
C HIS A 42 -19.80 3.42 -4.54
N VAL A 43 -19.71 4.68 -4.13
CA VAL A 43 -20.60 5.75 -4.55
C VAL A 43 -19.74 6.84 -5.17
N HIS A 44 -20.04 7.21 -6.43
CA HIS A 44 -19.39 8.33 -7.10
C HIS A 44 -20.39 9.44 -7.36
N ARG A 45 -20.14 10.62 -6.80
CA ARG A 45 -20.96 11.83 -6.96
C ARG A 45 -20.18 13.00 -7.56
N GLY A 46 -18.94 12.75 -7.98
CA GLY A 46 -18.11 13.75 -8.64
C GLY A 46 -18.52 14.00 -10.08
N ALA A 47 -18.09 15.12 -10.64
CA ALA A 47 -18.32 15.48 -12.03
C ALA A 47 -17.26 14.93 -12.99
N VAL A 48 -16.13 14.46 -12.47
CA VAL A 48 -15.01 13.92 -13.24
C VAL A 48 -14.76 12.46 -12.88
N PRO A 49 -14.24 11.66 -13.81
CA PRO A 49 -13.87 10.27 -13.50
C PRO A 49 -12.88 10.18 -12.35
N ILE A 50 -12.90 9.06 -11.65
CA ILE A 50 -11.89 8.68 -10.68
C ILE A 50 -11.27 7.34 -11.12
N VAL A 51 -9.95 7.22 -10.99
CA VAL A 51 -9.19 6.02 -11.33
C VAL A 51 -8.45 5.55 -10.09
N TRP A 52 -8.55 4.27 -9.77
CA TRP A 52 -7.76 3.65 -8.70
C TRP A 52 -7.16 2.32 -9.13
N LEU A 53 -6.10 1.93 -8.46
CA LEU A 53 -5.47 0.63 -8.57
C LEU A 53 -6.03 -0.30 -7.49
N ASP A 54 -6.64 -1.41 -7.87
CA ASP A 54 -6.99 -2.48 -6.95
C ASP A 54 -5.80 -3.43 -6.75
N VAL A 55 -5.50 -3.72 -5.50
CA VAL A 55 -4.47 -4.67 -5.09
C VAL A 55 -5.10 -5.79 -4.31
N LEU A 56 -5.10 -6.97 -4.90
CA LEU A 56 -5.89 -8.11 -4.46
C LEU A 56 -5.00 -9.32 -4.13
N ASP A 57 -5.39 -10.10 -3.12
CA ASP A 57 -4.77 -11.40 -2.81
C ASP A 57 -5.46 -12.58 -3.53
N VAL A 58 -6.17 -12.32 -4.63
CA VAL A 58 -6.94 -13.30 -5.41
C VAL A 58 -6.13 -14.54 -5.80
N PRO A 59 -4.89 -14.42 -6.32
CA PRO A 59 -4.10 -15.61 -6.67
C PRO A 59 -3.85 -16.55 -5.50
N LEU A 60 -3.58 -15.99 -4.30
CA LEU A 60 -3.38 -16.76 -3.08
C LEU A 60 -4.69 -17.43 -2.63
N GLN A 61 -5.81 -16.69 -2.66
CA GLN A 61 -7.13 -17.25 -2.30
C GLN A 61 -7.54 -18.37 -3.25
N HIS A 62 -7.25 -18.22 -4.55
CA HIS A 62 -7.50 -19.27 -5.54
C HIS A 62 -6.65 -20.52 -5.27
N TYR A 63 -5.35 -20.33 -5.01
CA TYR A 63 -4.44 -21.44 -4.68
C TYR A 63 -4.87 -22.21 -3.43
N LEU A 64 -5.36 -21.49 -2.41
CA LEU A 64 -5.84 -22.08 -1.16
C LEU A 64 -7.27 -22.66 -1.22
N GLY A 65 -7.99 -22.43 -2.32
CA GLY A 65 -9.37 -22.88 -2.48
C GLY A 65 -10.35 -22.18 -1.52
N THR A 66 -10.02 -20.98 -1.03
CA THR A 66 -10.79 -20.25 -0.01
C THR A 66 -11.68 -19.14 -0.59
N GLY A 67 -11.81 -19.06 -1.91
CA GLY A 67 -12.65 -18.07 -2.60
C GLY A 67 -14.12 -18.18 -2.18
N ALA A 68 -14.67 -17.11 -1.59
CA ALA A 68 -16.08 -17.02 -1.23
C ALA A 68 -16.61 -15.60 -1.47
N PHE A 69 -17.86 -15.52 -1.89
CA PHE A 69 -18.57 -14.27 -2.16
C PHE A 69 -20.00 -14.37 -1.65
N GLN A 70 -20.45 -13.33 -0.96
CA GLN A 70 -21.83 -13.18 -0.53
C GLN A 70 -22.36 -11.85 -1.05
N PRO A 71 -23.37 -11.82 -1.93
CA PRO A 71 -23.98 -10.56 -2.37
C PRO A 71 -24.82 -9.92 -1.27
N GLY A 72 -24.88 -8.57 -1.28
CA GLY A 72 -25.79 -7.79 -0.45
C GLY A 72 -27.22 -7.77 -1.00
N PRO A 73 -28.13 -7.02 -0.36
CA PRO A 73 -27.89 -6.22 0.83
C PRO A 73 -27.74 -7.03 2.12
N VAL A 74 -27.10 -6.46 3.13
CA VAL A 74 -26.97 -7.02 4.48
C VAL A 74 -27.93 -6.31 5.43
N ALA A 75 -28.53 -7.06 6.36
CA ALA A 75 -29.51 -6.52 7.31
C ALA A 75 -28.85 -5.68 8.41
N GLU A 76 -27.70 -6.13 8.89
CA GLU A 76 -26.96 -5.46 9.96
C GLU A 76 -25.47 -5.36 9.59
N LEU A 77 -24.88 -4.19 9.85
CA LEU A 77 -23.45 -3.95 9.66
C LEU A 77 -22.73 -4.06 11.02
N PRO A 78 -21.48 -4.57 11.02
CA PRO A 78 -20.68 -4.56 12.23
C PRO A 78 -20.36 -3.13 12.66
N GLU A 79 -20.17 -2.93 13.97
CA GLU A 79 -19.72 -1.65 14.51
C GLU A 79 -18.29 -1.35 14.06
N THR A 80 -18.05 -0.12 13.62
CA THR A 80 -16.73 0.37 13.20
C THR A 80 -16.27 1.55 14.08
N VAL A 81 -14.94 1.70 14.20
CA VAL A 81 -14.35 2.83 14.91
C VAL A 81 -14.00 3.93 13.92
N PRO A 82 -14.31 5.21 14.23
CA PRO A 82 -13.90 6.33 13.40
C PRO A 82 -12.37 6.40 13.26
N ASP A 83 -11.85 6.69 12.05
CA ASP A 83 -10.40 6.82 11.80
C ASP A 83 -9.76 7.92 12.67
N ALA A 84 -10.53 8.95 13.03
CA ALA A 84 -10.10 10.01 13.94
C ALA A 84 -9.63 9.50 15.31
N ALA A 85 -10.11 8.34 15.76
CA ALA A 85 -9.67 7.72 17.01
C ALA A 85 -8.20 7.22 16.94
N PHE A 86 -7.64 7.13 15.76
CA PHE A 86 -6.26 6.71 15.48
C PHE A 86 -5.39 7.82 14.87
N ALA A 87 -5.85 9.08 14.96
CA ALA A 87 -5.15 10.23 14.34
C ALA A 87 -3.81 10.55 15.01
N VAL A 88 -3.59 10.07 16.24
CA VAL A 88 -2.34 10.29 17.00
C VAL A 88 -1.56 8.97 17.05
N ALA A 89 -0.36 8.97 16.50
CA ALA A 89 0.44 7.76 16.27
C ALA A 89 0.76 6.94 17.55
N ASN A 90 0.76 7.56 18.72
CA ASN A 90 1.14 6.93 19.98
C ASN A 90 -0.06 6.64 20.91
N VAL A 91 -1.27 6.81 20.40
CA VAL A 91 -2.51 6.64 21.18
C VAL A 91 -3.48 5.78 20.38
N VAL A 92 -3.95 4.73 20.99
CA VAL A 92 -4.97 3.86 20.40
C VAL A 92 -6.14 3.73 21.37
N PRO A 93 -7.39 3.55 20.90
CA PRO A 93 -8.53 3.30 21.76
C PRO A 93 -8.33 2.07 22.63
N ASP A 94 -8.65 2.17 23.91
CA ASP A 94 -8.68 1.04 24.85
C ASP A 94 -9.93 0.19 24.60
N THR A 95 -9.86 -0.63 23.56
CA THR A 95 -10.98 -1.47 23.12
C THR A 95 -10.48 -2.84 22.66
N SER A 96 -11.36 -3.82 22.63
CA SER A 96 -11.06 -5.21 22.25
C SER A 96 -10.92 -5.44 20.73
N TYR A 97 -10.56 -4.41 19.95
CA TYR A 97 -10.36 -4.54 18.49
C TYR A 97 -9.14 -5.37 18.07
N ALA A 98 -8.35 -5.82 19.00
CA ALA A 98 -7.03 -6.44 18.79
C ALA A 98 -7.04 -7.81 18.07
N THR A 99 -8.19 -8.35 17.70
CA THR A 99 -8.28 -9.72 17.16
C THR A 99 -8.43 -9.79 15.64
N ARG A 100 -8.41 -8.65 14.93
CA ARG A 100 -8.59 -8.65 13.46
C ARG A 100 -7.24 -8.59 12.74
N ASP A 101 -7.10 -9.37 11.66
CA ASP A 101 -5.91 -9.40 10.79
C ASP A 101 -5.76 -8.15 9.90
N TYR A 102 -6.49 -7.08 10.20
CA TYR A 102 -6.49 -5.85 9.42
C TYR A 102 -6.62 -4.61 10.31
N SER A 103 -6.16 -3.48 9.78
CA SER A 103 -6.27 -2.19 10.44
C SER A 103 -7.72 -1.77 10.64
N PRO A 104 -8.08 -1.21 11.80
CA PRO A 104 -9.37 -0.54 11.99
C PRO A 104 -9.46 0.80 11.23
N VAL A 105 -8.33 1.36 10.79
CA VAL A 105 -8.26 2.53 9.91
C VAL A 105 -8.43 2.07 8.48
N PHE A 106 -9.49 2.54 7.81
CA PHE A 106 -9.78 2.14 6.44
C PHE A 106 -9.30 3.15 5.40
N ARG A 107 -9.03 4.40 5.79
CA ARG A 107 -8.45 5.41 4.89
C ARG A 107 -7.12 5.93 5.45
N TYR A 108 -6.11 5.93 4.59
CA TYR A 108 -4.81 6.56 4.84
C TYR A 108 -4.66 7.75 3.88
N PRO A 109 -4.90 9.00 4.36
CA PRO A 109 -4.85 10.18 3.50
C PRO A 109 -3.43 10.45 2.99
N TYR A 110 -3.28 10.68 1.68
CA TYR A 110 -1.99 10.91 1.04
C TYR A 110 -1.21 12.08 1.65
N ALA A 111 -1.88 13.19 1.92
CA ALA A 111 -1.23 14.38 2.48
C ALA A 111 -0.47 14.06 3.79
N THR A 112 -1.08 13.24 4.66
CA THR A 112 -0.46 12.81 5.93
C THR A 112 0.71 11.87 5.69
N VAL A 113 0.55 10.90 4.78
CA VAL A 113 1.60 9.91 4.47
C VAL A 113 2.76 10.56 3.73
N ALA A 114 2.50 11.50 2.81
CA ALA A 114 3.51 12.28 2.11
C ALA A 114 4.35 13.15 3.06
N ALA A 115 3.70 13.78 4.06
CA ALA A 115 4.40 14.52 5.10
C ALA A 115 5.27 13.60 5.96
N ALA A 116 4.78 12.42 6.30
CA ALA A 116 5.52 11.42 7.08
C ALA A 116 6.76 10.91 6.33
N VAL A 117 6.65 10.57 5.04
CA VAL A 117 7.80 10.09 4.26
C VAL A 117 8.83 11.19 4.04
N ALA A 118 8.40 12.44 3.85
CA ALA A 118 9.33 13.57 3.72
C ALA A 118 10.15 13.82 4.99
N ALA A 119 9.57 13.56 6.17
CA ALA A 119 10.24 13.68 7.46
C ALA A 119 11.02 12.43 7.88
N ALA A 120 10.81 11.29 7.20
CA ALA A 120 11.46 10.04 7.58
C ALA A 120 12.99 10.11 7.38
N PRO A 121 13.79 9.47 8.26
CA PRO A 121 15.22 9.31 8.00
C PRO A 121 15.45 8.41 6.78
N PRO A 122 16.65 8.50 6.15
CA PRO A 122 17.01 7.59 5.09
C PRO A 122 16.94 6.12 5.53
N ALA A 123 16.37 5.27 4.71
CA ALA A 123 16.36 3.82 4.86
C ALA A 123 17.75 3.25 4.49
N ARG A 124 17.91 1.91 4.61
CA ARG A 124 19.20 1.22 4.33
C ARG A 124 19.69 1.41 2.90
N ASP A 125 18.79 1.58 1.95
CA ASP A 125 19.10 1.83 0.55
C ASP A 125 19.29 3.31 0.21
N GLY A 126 19.15 4.21 1.18
CA GLY A 126 19.24 5.66 1.00
C GLY A 126 17.95 6.35 0.59
N SER A 127 16.89 5.61 0.25
CA SER A 127 15.56 6.19 0.05
C SER A 127 14.94 6.61 1.38
N ARG A 128 13.85 7.40 1.33
CA ARG A 128 12.97 7.58 2.49
C ARG A 128 11.76 6.65 2.30
N ARG A 129 11.37 5.96 3.35
CA ARG A 129 10.32 4.96 3.24
C ARG A 129 9.46 4.93 4.48
N VAL A 130 8.13 4.95 4.30
CA VAL A 130 7.15 4.70 5.35
C VAL A 130 6.28 3.52 4.97
N ARG A 131 5.85 2.75 5.97
CA ARG A 131 4.97 1.59 5.82
C ARG A 131 3.57 1.96 6.27
N TYR A 132 2.56 1.55 5.52
CA TYR A 132 1.18 1.62 5.95
C TYR A 132 0.94 0.50 6.97
N VAL A 133 0.62 0.86 8.20
CA VAL A 133 0.56 -0.09 9.32
C VAL A 133 -0.84 -0.18 9.93
N ASN A 134 -1.12 -1.31 10.55
CA ASN A 134 -2.21 -1.43 11.50
C ASN A 134 -1.76 -0.75 12.82
N PRO A 135 -2.43 0.31 13.28
CA PRO A 135 -2.00 1.05 14.48
C PRO A 135 -2.05 0.21 15.76
N LEU A 136 -2.85 -0.86 15.80
CA LEU A 136 -2.96 -1.74 16.95
C LEU A 136 -1.79 -2.72 17.09
N THR A 137 -1.12 -3.05 15.98
CA THR A 137 -0.08 -4.10 15.98
C THR A 137 1.28 -3.62 15.48
N GLY A 138 1.33 -2.48 14.76
CA GLY A 138 2.52 -2.03 14.02
C GLY A 138 2.88 -2.93 12.83
N GLY A 139 2.10 -3.97 12.58
CA GLY A 139 2.24 -4.85 11.42
C GLY A 139 1.66 -4.25 10.13
N SER A 140 1.58 -5.06 9.06
CA SER A 140 0.94 -4.66 7.81
C SER A 140 -0.51 -4.19 8.03
N SER A 141 -0.95 -3.21 7.26
CA SER A 141 -2.34 -2.69 7.37
C SER A 141 -3.40 -3.77 7.17
N MET A 142 -3.11 -4.75 6.33
CA MET A 142 -3.82 -6.02 6.21
C MET A 142 -2.80 -7.12 5.97
N ALA A 143 -3.07 -8.33 6.45
CA ALA A 143 -2.20 -9.48 6.25
C ALA A 143 -1.91 -9.76 4.76
N MET A 144 -0.79 -10.42 4.49
CA MET A 144 -0.30 -10.94 3.20
C MET A 144 0.32 -9.92 2.25
N ILE A 145 -0.12 -8.67 2.26
CA ILE A 145 0.39 -7.64 1.36
C ILE A 145 0.85 -6.43 2.17
N ASP A 146 2.08 -6.03 2.00
CA ASP A 146 2.63 -4.80 2.53
C ASP A 146 2.48 -3.63 1.55
N CYS A 147 2.21 -2.45 2.08
CA CYS A 147 2.18 -1.21 1.30
C CYS A 147 3.17 -0.21 1.90
N PHE A 148 3.84 0.52 1.02
CA PHE A 148 4.82 1.54 1.40
C PHE A 148 4.66 2.78 0.52
N LEU A 149 5.01 3.94 1.07
CA LEU A 149 5.33 5.12 0.27
C LEU A 149 6.85 5.31 0.33
N VAL A 150 7.48 5.32 -0.84
CA VAL A 150 8.93 5.49 -1.01
C VAL A 150 9.17 6.86 -1.63
N GLN A 151 10.07 7.65 -1.06
CA GLN A 151 10.52 8.91 -1.63
C GLN A 151 11.99 8.83 -2.00
N LEU A 152 12.30 9.30 -3.20
CA LEU A 152 13.64 9.55 -3.69
C LEU A 152 13.86 11.06 -3.67
N ASP A 153 14.91 11.51 -3.00
CA ASP A 153 15.29 12.92 -2.97
C ASP A 153 15.80 13.36 -4.36
N PRO A 154 15.78 14.66 -4.70
CA PRO A 154 16.15 15.16 -6.03
C PRO A 154 17.51 14.66 -6.51
N GLY A 155 17.54 14.00 -7.67
CA GLY A 155 18.76 13.45 -8.27
C GLY A 155 19.38 12.26 -7.52
N ALA A 156 18.77 11.82 -6.42
CA ALA A 156 19.28 10.72 -5.63
C ALA A 156 19.06 9.37 -6.31
N GLY A 157 20.04 8.47 -6.11
CA GLY A 157 19.94 7.06 -6.43
C GLY A 157 20.00 6.22 -5.16
N THR A 158 19.30 5.07 -5.16
CA THR A 158 19.38 4.12 -4.05
C THR A 158 20.62 3.26 -4.14
N LEU A 159 21.05 2.71 -3.01
CA LEU A 159 21.94 1.56 -3.00
C LEU A 159 21.21 0.36 -3.63
N PRO A 160 21.96 -0.59 -4.20
CA PRO A 160 21.39 -1.85 -4.66
C PRO A 160 20.62 -2.57 -3.56
N PHE A 161 19.46 -3.10 -3.91
CA PHE A 161 18.59 -3.87 -3.04
C PHE A 161 18.14 -5.15 -3.75
N ARG A 162 18.06 -6.26 -3.03
CA ARG A 162 17.52 -7.56 -3.50
C ARG A 162 16.65 -8.14 -2.40
N THR A 163 15.51 -8.72 -2.79
CA THR A 163 14.59 -9.37 -1.84
C THR A 163 13.99 -10.64 -2.43
N SER A 164 13.60 -11.57 -1.56
CA SER A 164 12.81 -12.76 -1.95
C SER A 164 11.33 -12.42 -2.24
N ALA A 165 10.89 -11.20 -1.96
CA ALA A 165 9.53 -10.74 -2.25
C ALA A 165 9.45 -10.02 -3.60
N SER A 166 8.26 -10.06 -4.22
CA SER A 166 7.93 -9.24 -5.39
C SER A 166 7.22 -7.97 -4.99
N SER A 167 7.28 -6.96 -5.86
CA SER A 167 6.54 -5.71 -5.66
C SER A 167 5.99 -5.16 -6.97
N VAL A 168 4.96 -4.34 -6.84
CA VAL A 168 4.44 -3.44 -7.87
C VAL A 168 4.63 -2.02 -7.38
N CYS A 169 5.15 -1.16 -8.24
CA CYS A 169 5.31 0.27 -7.98
C CYS A 169 4.36 1.07 -8.85
N CYS A 170 3.67 2.04 -8.25
CA CYS A 170 2.95 3.09 -8.95
C CYS A 170 3.64 4.42 -8.69
N VAL A 171 3.92 5.19 -9.74
CA VAL A 171 4.57 6.50 -9.64
C VAL A 171 3.52 7.55 -9.29
N VAL A 172 3.57 8.03 -8.06
CA VAL A 172 2.63 9.04 -7.54
C VAL A 172 3.08 10.45 -7.94
N GLU A 173 4.39 10.69 -7.90
CA GLU A 173 4.98 12.00 -8.17
C GLU A 173 6.37 11.87 -8.79
N GLY A 174 6.71 12.81 -9.69
CA GLY A 174 8.03 12.90 -10.28
C GLY A 174 8.27 11.94 -11.43
N SER A 175 9.55 11.77 -11.76
CA SER A 175 10.04 10.88 -12.80
C SER A 175 11.39 10.30 -12.42
N GLY A 176 11.78 9.21 -13.08
CA GLY A 176 13.03 8.55 -12.80
C GLY A 176 13.29 7.32 -13.65
N GLU A 177 14.23 6.53 -13.18
CA GLU A 177 14.56 5.23 -13.77
C GLU A 177 14.81 4.20 -12.67
N SER A 178 14.51 2.94 -12.98
CA SER A 178 14.80 1.80 -12.12
C SER A 178 15.57 0.76 -12.93
N GLN A 179 16.72 0.35 -12.40
CA GLN A 179 17.40 -0.84 -12.89
C GLN A 179 16.84 -2.05 -12.13
N VAL A 180 16.30 -3.02 -12.85
CA VAL A 180 15.73 -4.26 -12.32
C VAL A 180 16.44 -5.42 -13.01
N GLY A 181 17.39 -6.04 -12.32
CA GLY A 181 18.30 -6.99 -12.95
C GLY A 181 19.09 -6.31 -14.08
N ASN A 182 18.93 -6.80 -15.31
CA ASN A 182 19.59 -6.26 -16.51
C ASN A 182 18.75 -5.23 -17.27
N GLU A 183 17.51 -4.98 -16.82
CA GLU A 183 16.58 -4.08 -17.50
C GLU A 183 16.57 -2.70 -16.86
N THR A 184 16.44 -1.66 -17.69
CA THR A 184 16.24 -0.29 -17.23
C THR A 184 14.84 0.17 -17.60
N ILE A 185 14.04 0.49 -16.59
CA ILE A 185 12.68 0.98 -16.72
C ILE A 185 12.71 2.49 -16.45
N ARG A 186 12.31 3.31 -17.41
CA ARG A 186 12.06 4.74 -17.21
C ARG A 186 10.60 4.94 -16.89
N TRP A 187 10.33 5.81 -15.94
CA TRP A 187 8.98 6.01 -15.44
C TRP A 187 8.72 7.48 -15.09
N SER A 188 7.46 7.85 -15.16
CA SER A 188 6.89 9.16 -14.80
C SER A 188 5.58 8.99 -14.04
N ARG A 189 5.04 10.07 -13.49
CA ARG A 189 3.76 10.03 -12.75
C ARG A 189 2.68 9.29 -13.54
N GLY A 190 1.99 8.37 -12.85
CA GLY A 190 0.94 7.51 -13.38
C GLY A 190 1.43 6.17 -13.93
N ASP A 191 2.75 6.00 -14.16
CA ASP A 191 3.29 4.71 -14.61
C ASP A 191 3.25 3.66 -13.50
N ILE A 192 3.04 2.40 -13.91
CA ILE A 192 3.04 1.23 -13.04
C ILE A 192 4.04 0.23 -13.58
N PHE A 193 4.92 -0.26 -12.72
CA PHE A 193 5.94 -1.26 -13.08
C PHE A 193 6.17 -2.28 -11.96
N THR A 194 6.76 -3.41 -12.32
CA THR A 194 6.99 -4.53 -11.40
C THR A 194 8.45 -4.63 -10.99
N LEU A 195 8.65 -5.13 -9.78
CA LEU A 195 9.94 -5.49 -9.21
C LEU A 195 9.89 -6.98 -8.84
N PRO A 196 10.18 -7.90 -9.78
CA PRO A 196 10.13 -9.33 -9.51
C PRO A 196 11.20 -9.74 -8.48
N GLN A 197 10.86 -10.72 -7.65
CA GLN A 197 11.77 -11.25 -6.62
C GLN A 197 13.14 -11.66 -7.17
N GLY A 198 14.15 -11.57 -6.33
CA GLY A 198 15.51 -12.03 -6.64
C GLY A 198 16.33 -11.10 -7.50
N ASN A 199 15.71 -10.12 -8.16
CA ASN A 199 16.42 -9.13 -8.96
C ASN A 199 17.15 -8.11 -8.07
N ARG A 200 18.31 -7.67 -8.56
CA ARG A 200 18.99 -6.49 -8.04
C ARG A 200 18.27 -5.24 -8.51
N ILE A 201 17.87 -4.40 -7.59
CA ILE A 201 17.05 -3.20 -7.85
C ILE A 201 17.84 -1.96 -7.45
N VAL A 202 17.83 -0.94 -8.30
CA VAL A 202 18.32 0.41 -8.01
C VAL A 202 17.31 1.41 -8.59
N HIS A 203 16.88 2.36 -7.79
CA HIS A 203 16.04 3.47 -8.24
C HIS A 203 16.85 4.75 -8.32
N ARG A 204 16.51 5.62 -9.27
CA ARG A 204 17.07 6.98 -9.39
C ARG A 204 15.97 7.96 -9.77
N SER A 205 15.84 9.07 -9.03
CA SER A 205 14.99 10.18 -9.44
C SER A 205 15.68 11.03 -10.52
N ILE A 206 14.92 11.58 -11.46
CA ILE A 206 15.37 12.49 -12.49
C ILE A 206 14.71 13.85 -12.28
N GLY A 207 15.54 14.86 -11.96
CA GLY A 207 15.07 16.22 -11.70
C GLY A 207 14.68 16.45 -10.24
N GLY A 208 13.39 16.38 -9.93
CA GLY A 208 12.83 16.70 -8.60
C GLY A 208 12.71 15.48 -7.66
N THR A 209 11.98 15.67 -6.59
CA THR A 209 11.53 14.58 -5.71
C THR A 209 10.65 13.62 -6.50
N ALA A 210 10.83 12.32 -6.29
CA ALA A 210 9.93 11.31 -6.83
C ALA A 210 9.33 10.46 -5.69
N ARG A 211 8.06 10.08 -5.83
CA ARG A 211 7.34 9.22 -4.86
C ARG A 211 6.71 8.03 -5.56
N LEU A 212 6.96 6.86 -4.99
CA LEU A 212 6.45 5.58 -5.47
C LEU A 212 5.55 4.98 -4.39
N PHE A 213 4.29 4.70 -4.71
CA PHE A 213 3.49 3.79 -3.93
C PHE A 213 3.92 2.36 -4.28
N GLN A 214 4.41 1.63 -3.32
CA GLN A 214 4.91 0.27 -3.49
C GLN A 214 4.04 -0.74 -2.75
N VAL A 215 3.62 -1.76 -3.45
CA VAL A 215 2.87 -2.90 -2.91
C VAL A 215 3.73 -4.14 -3.03
N SER A 216 3.75 -4.99 -1.99
CA SER A 216 4.61 -6.17 -1.96
C SER A 216 3.95 -7.35 -1.25
N ASP A 217 4.24 -8.57 -1.71
CA ASP A 217 3.92 -9.82 -1.02
C ASP A 217 4.88 -10.13 0.15
N ARG A 218 5.68 -9.15 0.55
CA ARG A 218 6.68 -9.23 1.61
C ARG A 218 6.16 -9.84 2.91
N ASP A 219 4.92 -9.50 3.30
CA ASP A 219 4.31 -10.00 4.54
C ASP A 219 4.08 -11.53 4.50
N VAL A 220 3.81 -12.11 3.32
CA VAL A 220 3.73 -13.57 3.14
C VAL A 220 5.07 -14.21 3.47
N TYR A 221 6.16 -13.72 2.86
CA TYR A 221 7.50 -14.26 3.09
C TYR A 221 7.96 -14.07 4.54
N ALA A 222 7.63 -12.94 5.16
CA ALA A 222 7.96 -12.67 6.54
C ALA A 222 7.23 -13.64 7.50
N ARG A 223 5.93 -13.88 7.29
CA ARG A 223 5.13 -14.81 8.11
C ARG A 223 5.57 -16.27 7.96
N LEU A 224 6.07 -16.66 6.79
CA LEU A 224 6.57 -17.99 6.52
C LEU A 224 8.04 -18.20 6.92
N GLY A 225 8.73 -17.14 7.39
CA GLY A 225 10.16 -17.20 7.72
C GLY A 225 11.08 -17.31 6.49
N LEU A 226 10.58 -16.90 5.31
CA LEU A 226 11.27 -17.01 4.02
C LEU A 226 11.79 -15.67 3.49
N LEU A 227 11.55 -14.58 4.21
CA LEU A 227 11.99 -13.25 3.79
C LEU A 227 13.51 -13.12 3.90
N LYS A 228 14.13 -12.78 2.76
CA LYS A 228 15.55 -12.42 2.66
C LYS A 228 15.65 -11.05 2.00
N GLU A 229 16.44 -10.17 2.59
CA GLU A 229 16.68 -8.81 2.08
C GLU A 229 18.17 -8.51 2.16
N GLU A 230 18.75 -8.06 1.05
CA GLU A 230 20.16 -7.73 0.89
C GLU A 230 20.31 -6.30 0.40
N TYR A 231 21.32 -5.60 0.88
CA TYR A 231 21.59 -4.19 0.54
C TYR A 231 23.07 -3.96 0.25
N GLY A 232 23.39 -3.02 -0.65
CA GLY A 232 24.76 -2.60 -0.94
C GLY A 232 25.43 -3.41 -2.03
N ASN A 233 26.63 -3.91 -1.80
CA ASN A 233 27.42 -4.66 -2.80
C ASN A 233 26.82 -6.05 -3.06
N ILE A 234 25.76 -6.08 -3.87
CA ILE A 234 25.10 -7.31 -4.30
C ILE A 234 25.66 -7.67 -5.68
N ALA A 235 26.22 -8.88 -5.82
CA ALA A 235 26.62 -9.40 -7.12
C ALA A 235 25.43 -9.45 -8.09
N ALA A 236 25.71 -9.23 -9.36
CA ALA A 236 24.69 -9.26 -10.42
C ALA A 236 24.02 -10.64 -10.51
#